data_c7dcac714efc56f2d61b62ad8a7daee9
#
_entry.id   c7dcac714efc56f2d61b62ad8a7daee9
#
_cell.length_a   1.000
_cell.length_b   1.000
_cell.length_c   1.000
_cell.angle_alpha   90.00
_cell.angle_beta   90.00
_cell.angle_gamma   90.00
#
_symmetry.space_group_name_H-M   'P 1'
#
loop_
_entity.id
_entity.type
_entity.pdbx_description
1 polymer ?
#
loop_
_entity_poly.entity_id
_entity_poly.type
_entity_poly.pdbx_seq_one_letter_code
_entity_poly.pdbx_strand_id
1 'polypeptide(L)'
;SLATGLVKIKGKWYWFENNGVLSRKSGIHKWKNNTYYLNKGRFVTGWATVGSNKYYFGADGKMATNKYIQTSGQTYYVDASGRMKKNCWYNGQYFNNKGQLEKNATKYDPETTEGQVTKEMLDELPLSNCTKLMVVAHPDDETLWGGAHLTEGGWFVVCLTNGYNEVRKNEFYEVIKE
;
A
#
# COMPACT_ATOMS: atom_id res chain seq x y z
N SER A 1 -26.72 28.42 27.38
CA SER A 1 -26.65 26.95 27.23
C SER A 1 -25.19 26.51 27.11
N LEU A 2 -24.85 25.36 27.67
CA LEU A 2 -23.53 24.78 27.56
C LEU A 2 -23.27 24.36 26.11
N ALA A 3 -22.04 24.55 25.63
CA ALA A 3 -21.59 24.04 24.34
C ALA A 3 -21.45 22.50 24.44
N THR A 4 -22.09 21.76 23.54
CA THR A 4 -22.03 20.30 23.48
C THR A 4 -21.84 19.83 22.03
N GLY A 5 -21.26 18.64 21.85
CA GLY A 5 -20.99 18.08 20.52
C GLY A 5 -19.84 18.78 19.82
N LEU A 6 -19.96 18.97 18.51
CA LEU A 6 -18.94 19.57 17.67
C LEU A 6 -18.95 21.11 17.76
N VAL A 7 -17.89 21.69 18.26
CA VAL A 7 -17.74 23.14 18.46
C VAL A 7 -16.43 23.63 17.83
N LYS A 8 -16.50 24.75 17.09
CA LYS A 8 -15.32 25.41 16.49
C LYS A 8 -14.83 26.55 17.38
N ILE A 9 -13.58 26.49 17.82
CA ILE A 9 -12.93 27.51 18.64
C ILE A 9 -11.63 27.94 17.96
N LYS A 10 -11.51 29.22 17.64
CA LYS A 10 -10.33 29.80 16.98
C LYS A 10 -9.87 28.98 15.75
N GLY A 11 -10.82 28.63 14.89
CA GLY A 11 -10.57 27.88 13.65
C GLY A 11 -10.36 26.37 13.81
N LYS A 12 -10.30 25.85 15.03
CA LYS A 12 -10.09 24.41 15.31
C LYS A 12 -11.38 23.80 15.82
N TRP A 13 -11.62 22.53 15.45
CA TRP A 13 -12.79 21.78 15.87
C TRP A 13 -12.49 20.95 17.13
N TYR A 14 -13.46 20.92 18.07
CA TYR A 14 -13.40 20.22 19.35
C TYR A 14 -14.70 19.49 19.60
N TRP A 15 -14.62 18.39 20.36
CA TRP A 15 -15.78 17.64 20.84
C TRP A 15 -16.01 17.93 22.32
N PHE A 16 -17.22 18.41 22.65
CA PHE A 16 -17.66 18.62 24.00
C PHE A 16 -18.70 17.54 24.36
N GLU A 17 -18.54 16.94 25.52
CA GLU A 17 -19.50 15.97 26.06
C GLU A 17 -20.82 16.66 26.44
N ASN A 18 -21.89 15.88 26.71
CA ASN A 18 -23.20 16.42 27.01
C ASN A 18 -23.24 17.33 28.26
N ASN A 19 -22.28 17.20 29.16
CA ASN A 19 -22.11 18.06 30.33
C ASN A 19 -21.30 19.33 30.05
N GLY A 20 -21.01 19.63 28.79
CA GLY A 20 -20.24 20.83 28.39
C GLY A 20 -18.74 20.75 28.64
N VAL A 21 -18.21 19.62 29.04
CA VAL A 21 -16.76 19.44 29.27
C VAL A 21 -16.08 19.00 27.97
N LEU A 22 -14.91 19.57 27.70
CA LEU A 22 -14.09 19.15 26.56
C LEU A 22 -13.75 17.66 26.70
N SER A 23 -14.05 16.89 25.65
CA SER A 23 -13.73 15.46 25.63
C SER A 23 -12.22 15.21 25.72
N ARG A 24 -11.83 14.15 26.42
CA ARG A 24 -10.47 13.65 26.46
C ARG A 24 -10.25 12.44 25.54
N LYS A 25 -11.28 12.06 24.77
CA LYS A 25 -11.23 10.90 23.87
C LYS A 25 -10.20 11.10 22.77
N SER A 26 -9.56 10.00 22.40
CA SER A 26 -8.69 9.90 21.22
C SER A 26 -9.13 8.70 20.39
N GLY A 27 -8.93 8.76 19.07
CA GLY A 27 -9.30 7.69 18.16
C GLY A 27 -10.45 8.08 17.21
N ILE A 28 -10.96 7.07 16.49
CA ILE A 28 -12.07 7.22 15.56
C ILE A 28 -13.36 7.56 16.33
N HIS A 29 -14.05 8.58 15.85
CA HIS A 29 -15.30 9.07 16.42
C HIS A 29 -16.35 9.23 15.31
N LYS A 30 -17.48 8.56 15.44
CA LYS A 30 -18.61 8.66 14.51
C LYS A 30 -19.66 9.61 15.06
N TRP A 31 -20.10 10.55 14.21
CA TRP A 31 -21.13 11.49 14.55
C TRP A 31 -21.90 11.97 13.32
N LYS A 32 -23.23 11.95 13.34
CA LYS A 32 -24.13 12.37 12.24
C LYS A 32 -23.67 11.84 10.87
N ASN A 33 -23.56 10.52 10.74
CA ASN A 33 -23.13 9.82 9.53
C ASN A 33 -21.72 10.18 8.99
N ASN A 34 -20.93 10.90 9.77
CA ASN A 34 -19.53 11.22 9.43
C ASN A 34 -18.58 10.55 10.42
N THR A 35 -17.38 10.29 9.94
CA THR A 35 -16.28 9.74 10.74
C THR A 35 -15.21 10.81 10.93
N TYR A 36 -14.72 10.93 12.15
CA TYR A 36 -13.70 11.87 12.57
C TYR A 36 -12.57 11.15 13.30
N TYR A 37 -11.44 11.81 13.45
CA TYR A 37 -10.38 11.34 14.33
C TYR A 37 -10.09 12.39 15.40
N LEU A 38 -10.20 11.97 16.66
CA LEU A 38 -9.96 12.81 17.82
C LEU A 38 -8.57 12.57 18.39
N ASN A 39 -7.92 13.63 18.80
CA ASN A 39 -6.76 13.60 19.67
C ASN A 39 -7.06 14.48 20.89
N LYS A 40 -7.34 13.83 22.03
CA LYS A 40 -7.75 14.48 23.29
C LYS A 40 -8.88 15.50 23.06
N GLY A 41 -9.96 15.06 22.41
CA GLY A 41 -11.14 15.87 22.10
C GLY A 41 -10.99 16.88 20.95
N ARG A 42 -9.80 17.07 20.40
CA ARG A 42 -9.57 17.90 19.24
C ARG A 42 -9.65 17.07 17.95
N PHE A 43 -10.37 17.55 16.96
CA PHE A 43 -10.43 16.92 15.65
C PHE A 43 -9.12 17.11 14.90
N VAL A 44 -8.62 16.01 14.35
CA VAL A 44 -7.46 16.00 13.46
C VAL A 44 -7.91 16.28 12.04
N THR A 45 -7.14 17.07 11.30
CA THR A 45 -7.30 17.34 9.86
C THR A 45 -6.04 16.91 9.13
N GLY A 46 -6.16 16.60 7.85
CA GLY A 46 -5.05 16.05 7.05
C GLY A 46 -4.87 14.55 7.26
N TRP A 47 -3.68 14.06 7.01
CA TRP A 47 -3.34 12.65 7.15
C TRP A 47 -3.20 12.21 8.60
N ALA A 48 -3.78 11.07 8.95
CA ALA A 48 -3.61 10.42 10.25
C ALA A 48 -3.48 8.91 10.06
N THR A 49 -2.60 8.29 10.85
CA THR A 49 -2.42 6.83 10.90
C THR A 49 -3.21 6.28 12.07
N VAL A 50 -4.04 5.27 11.81
CA VAL A 50 -4.84 4.57 12.81
C VAL A 50 -4.62 3.07 12.62
N GLY A 51 -3.92 2.45 13.56
CA GLY A 51 -3.42 1.09 13.38
C GLY A 51 -2.42 1.02 12.21
N SER A 52 -2.61 0.07 11.31
CA SER A 52 -1.80 -0.11 10.10
C SER A 52 -2.25 0.73 8.90
N ASN A 53 -3.38 1.45 9.02
CA ASN A 53 -3.98 2.18 7.91
C ASN A 53 -3.80 3.69 8.05
N LYS A 54 -3.71 4.37 6.91
CA LYS A 54 -3.63 5.82 6.81
C LYS A 54 -4.93 6.36 6.24
N TYR A 55 -5.45 7.43 6.85
CA TYR A 55 -6.72 8.08 6.52
C TYR A 55 -6.50 9.57 6.31
N TYR A 56 -7.35 10.18 5.51
CA TYR A 56 -7.34 11.63 5.33
C TYR A 56 -8.60 12.28 5.89
N PHE A 57 -8.43 13.32 6.67
CA PHE A 57 -9.52 14.11 7.25
C PHE A 57 -9.50 15.52 6.66
N GLY A 58 -10.62 15.94 6.09
CA GLY A 58 -10.77 17.25 5.46
C GLY A 58 -10.59 18.42 6.45
N ALA A 59 -10.64 19.65 5.92
CA ALA A 59 -10.57 20.85 6.76
C ALA A 59 -11.74 20.97 7.76
N ASP A 60 -12.84 20.28 7.49
CA ASP A 60 -13.99 20.13 8.39
C ASP A 60 -13.86 18.95 9.37
N GLY A 61 -12.73 18.25 9.34
CA GLY A 61 -12.42 17.10 10.17
C GLY A 61 -13.08 15.79 9.72
N LYS A 62 -13.90 15.79 8.66
CA LYS A 62 -14.54 14.58 8.17
C LYS A 62 -13.57 13.69 7.43
N MET A 63 -13.67 12.38 7.65
CA MET A 63 -12.91 11.38 6.93
C MET A 63 -13.30 11.37 5.44
N ALA A 64 -12.31 11.46 4.58
CA ALA A 64 -12.49 11.31 3.14
C ALA A 64 -12.69 9.84 2.79
N THR A 65 -13.61 9.56 1.86
CA THR A 65 -13.88 8.22 1.31
C THR A 65 -14.08 8.29 -0.20
N ASN A 66 -13.70 7.24 -0.91
CA ASN A 66 -13.88 7.11 -2.37
C ASN A 66 -13.42 8.35 -3.15
N LYS A 67 -12.25 8.90 -2.84
CA LYS A 67 -11.78 10.10 -3.54
C LYS A 67 -10.27 10.22 -3.63
N TYR A 68 -9.84 10.99 -4.61
CA TYR A 68 -8.46 11.42 -4.72
C TYR A 68 -8.16 12.56 -3.76
N ILE A 69 -6.99 12.50 -3.14
CA ILE A 69 -6.45 13.52 -2.25
C ILE A 69 -5.19 14.09 -2.88
N GLN A 70 -5.20 15.39 -3.13
CA GLN A 70 -4.00 16.10 -3.59
C GLN A 70 -3.41 16.88 -2.44
N THR A 71 -2.16 16.60 -2.11
CA THR A 71 -1.43 17.29 -1.05
C THR A 71 0.07 17.24 -1.31
N SER A 72 0.77 18.33 -1.05
CA SER A 72 2.22 18.45 -1.25
C SER A 72 2.67 18.06 -2.67
N GLY A 73 1.88 18.40 -3.68
CA GLY A 73 2.18 18.10 -5.08
C GLY A 73 2.00 16.61 -5.48
N GLN A 74 1.50 15.78 -4.58
CA GLN A 74 1.27 14.37 -4.80
C GLN A 74 -0.22 14.02 -4.78
N THR A 75 -0.59 12.99 -5.53
CA THR A 75 -1.95 12.47 -5.59
C THR A 75 -2.02 11.12 -4.89
N TYR A 76 -3.02 10.96 -4.05
CA TYR A 76 -3.33 9.74 -3.30
C TYR A 76 -4.78 9.34 -3.56
N TYR A 77 -5.15 8.11 -3.25
CA TYR A 77 -6.55 7.67 -3.26
C TYR A 77 -6.93 7.01 -1.94
N VAL A 78 -8.12 7.34 -1.44
CA VAL A 78 -8.73 6.67 -0.29
C VAL A 78 -9.99 5.93 -0.72
N ASP A 79 -10.13 4.68 -0.26
CA ASP A 79 -11.24 3.79 -0.63
C ASP A 79 -12.55 4.11 0.12
N ALA A 80 -13.58 3.28 -0.09
CA ALA A 80 -14.88 3.41 0.57
C ALA A 80 -14.81 3.38 2.10
N SER A 81 -13.79 2.70 2.64
CA SER A 81 -13.51 2.65 4.08
C SER A 81 -12.61 3.79 4.56
N GLY A 82 -12.24 4.72 3.67
CA GLY A 82 -11.32 5.82 3.94
C GLY A 82 -9.84 5.43 3.99
N ARG A 83 -9.48 4.18 3.70
CA ARG A 83 -8.09 3.69 3.76
C ARG A 83 -7.32 4.14 2.52
N MET A 84 -6.14 4.70 2.73
CA MET A 84 -5.23 5.07 1.65
C MET A 84 -4.78 3.82 0.89
N LYS A 85 -4.92 3.85 -0.44
CA LYS A 85 -4.34 2.83 -1.32
C LYS A 85 -2.83 3.00 -1.37
N LYS A 86 -2.11 1.90 -1.27
CA LYS A 86 -0.65 1.86 -1.41
C LYS A 86 -0.22 0.50 -1.93
N ASN A 87 0.89 0.47 -2.65
CA ASN A 87 1.51 -0.71 -3.22
C ASN A 87 0.50 -1.57 -4.01
N CYS A 88 -0.32 -0.93 -4.84
CA CYS A 88 -1.38 -1.63 -5.58
C CYS A 88 -1.84 -0.87 -6.83
N TRP A 89 -2.39 -1.62 -7.78
CA TRP A 89 -3.18 -1.08 -8.88
C TRP A 89 -4.63 -0.87 -8.44
N TYR A 90 -5.18 0.29 -8.75
CA TYR A 90 -6.58 0.61 -8.52
C TYR A 90 -7.11 1.48 -9.66
N ASN A 91 -8.20 1.07 -10.31
CA ASN A 91 -8.79 1.74 -11.48
C ASN A 91 -7.75 2.07 -12.58
N GLY A 92 -6.86 1.11 -12.89
CA GLY A 92 -5.83 1.30 -13.91
C GLY A 92 -4.68 2.23 -13.53
N GLN A 93 -4.60 2.64 -12.27
CA GLN A 93 -3.56 3.53 -11.74
C GLN A 93 -2.77 2.84 -10.64
N TYR A 94 -1.45 3.01 -10.64
CA TYR A 94 -0.60 2.44 -9.61
C TYR A 94 -0.32 3.44 -8.49
N PHE A 95 -0.51 2.96 -7.26
CA PHE A 95 -0.15 3.69 -6.04
C PHE A 95 1.03 2.99 -5.38
N ASN A 96 2.16 3.69 -5.27
CA ASN A 96 3.40 3.14 -4.75
C ASN A 96 3.33 2.82 -3.24
N ASN A 97 4.44 2.38 -2.66
CA ASN A 97 4.51 2.02 -1.24
C ASN A 97 4.22 3.18 -0.27
N LYS A 98 4.37 4.43 -0.74
CA LYS A 98 4.02 5.66 0.00
C LYS A 98 2.55 6.07 -0.23
N GLY A 99 1.83 5.36 -1.11
CA GLY A 99 0.47 5.67 -1.53
C GLY A 99 0.37 6.79 -2.57
N GLN A 100 1.46 7.18 -3.18
CA GLN A 100 1.51 8.22 -4.21
C GLN A 100 1.17 7.63 -5.57
N LEU A 101 0.35 8.33 -6.34
CA LEU A 101 0.03 7.95 -7.72
C LEU A 101 1.28 8.08 -8.61
N GLU A 102 1.67 6.98 -9.23
CA GLU A 102 2.71 6.94 -10.25
C GLU A 102 2.08 6.98 -11.64
N LYS A 103 2.14 8.14 -12.28
CA LYS A 103 1.47 8.38 -13.56
C LYS A 103 2.03 7.55 -14.71
N ASN A 104 3.30 7.16 -14.64
CA ASN A 104 3.99 6.43 -15.70
C ASN A 104 4.23 4.95 -15.32
N ALA A 105 3.57 4.46 -14.30
CA ALA A 105 3.65 3.04 -13.97
C ALA A 105 3.04 2.22 -15.11
N THR A 106 3.80 1.27 -15.61
CA THR A 106 3.32 0.29 -16.59
C THR A 106 2.89 -0.97 -15.86
N LYS A 107 1.69 -1.44 -16.17
CA LYS A 107 1.25 -2.75 -15.71
C LYS A 107 1.90 -3.80 -16.61
N TYR A 108 2.49 -4.83 -16.01
CA TYR A 108 2.97 -5.96 -16.77
C TYR A 108 1.83 -6.52 -17.62
N ASP A 109 2.07 -6.59 -18.91
CA ASP A 109 1.17 -7.22 -19.87
C ASP A 109 1.93 -8.38 -20.53
N PRO A 110 1.54 -9.63 -20.23
CA PRO A 110 2.21 -10.79 -20.80
C PRO A 110 2.07 -10.88 -22.33
N GLU A 111 1.16 -10.10 -22.92
CA GLU A 111 0.98 -10.07 -24.38
C GLU A 111 1.85 -9.00 -25.05
N THR A 112 2.51 -8.11 -24.29
CA THR A 112 3.43 -7.13 -24.85
C THR A 112 4.81 -7.73 -25.10
N THR A 113 5.52 -7.18 -26.07
CA THR A 113 6.87 -7.65 -26.44
C THR A 113 7.87 -7.58 -25.28
N GLU A 114 7.69 -6.66 -24.31
CA GLU A 114 8.56 -6.55 -23.13
C GLU A 114 8.39 -7.69 -22.13
N GLY A 115 7.27 -8.40 -22.17
CA GLY A 115 7.01 -9.57 -21.32
C GLY A 115 7.25 -10.90 -22.02
N GLN A 116 7.57 -10.91 -23.31
CA GLN A 116 7.80 -12.14 -24.06
C GLN A 116 9.25 -12.60 -23.92
N VAL A 117 9.43 -13.83 -23.50
CA VAL A 117 10.73 -14.50 -23.53
C VAL A 117 11.03 -14.88 -24.97
N THR A 118 12.03 -14.25 -25.57
CA THR A 118 12.48 -14.57 -26.94
C THR A 118 13.40 -15.80 -26.93
N LYS A 119 13.55 -16.42 -28.11
CA LYS A 119 14.47 -17.54 -28.26
C LYS A 119 15.91 -17.12 -27.93
N GLU A 120 16.29 -15.91 -28.32
CA GLU A 120 17.61 -15.33 -28.03
C GLU A 120 17.84 -15.19 -26.53
N MET A 121 16.85 -14.71 -25.77
CA MET A 121 16.94 -14.63 -24.30
C MET A 121 17.08 -16.02 -23.67
N LEU A 122 16.40 -17.03 -24.19
CA LEU A 122 16.55 -18.42 -23.71
C LEU A 122 17.94 -19.00 -24.06
N ASP A 123 18.44 -18.69 -25.25
CA ASP A 123 19.76 -19.16 -25.69
C ASP A 123 20.91 -18.50 -24.88
N GLU A 124 20.70 -17.31 -24.29
CA GLU A 124 21.66 -16.64 -23.42
C GLU A 124 21.65 -17.17 -21.97
N LEU A 125 20.61 -17.90 -21.57
CA LEU A 125 20.56 -18.45 -20.23
C LEU A 125 21.60 -19.58 -20.04
N PRO A 126 22.30 -19.64 -18.91
CA PRO A 126 23.33 -20.65 -18.65
C PRO A 126 22.72 -22.00 -18.30
N LEU A 127 21.77 -22.47 -19.12
CA LEU A 127 21.01 -23.71 -18.86
C LEU A 127 21.82 -24.98 -19.01
N SER A 128 23.00 -24.92 -19.64
CA SER A 128 23.89 -26.07 -19.84
C SER A 128 24.30 -26.77 -18.53
N ASN A 129 24.30 -26.01 -17.43
CA ASN A 129 24.65 -26.51 -16.11
C ASN A 129 23.42 -26.84 -15.26
N CYS A 130 22.21 -26.59 -15.76
CA CYS A 130 20.97 -26.82 -15.06
C CYS A 130 20.39 -28.17 -15.45
N THR A 131 20.26 -29.06 -14.49
CA THR A 131 19.65 -30.39 -14.66
C THR A 131 18.29 -30.52 -13.98
N LYS A 132 17.90 -29.49 -13.25
CA LYS A 132 16.69 -29.45 -12.43
C LYS A 132 15.93 -28.15 -12.71
N LEU A 133 14.59 -28.23 -12.65
CA LEU A 133 13.70 -27.07 -12.81
C LEU A 133 12.86 -26.90 -11.54
N MET A 134 12.82 -25.69 -11.02
CA MET A 134 11.89 -25.30 -9.97
C MET A 134 11.00 -24.17 -10.48
N VAL A 135 9.70 -24.30 -10.30
CA VAL A 135 8.72 -23.25 -10.62
C VAL A 135 8.05 -22.84 -9.31
N VAL A 136 8.19 -21.56 -8.97
CA VAL A 136 7.64 -20.98 -7.73
C VAL A 136 6.61 -19.90 -8.06
N ALA A 137 5.60 -19.78 -7.21
CA ALA A 137 4.54 -18.81 -7.41
C ALA A 137 4.96 -17.40 -6.93
N HIS A 138 5.76 -17.30 -5.89
CA HIS A 138 6.22 -16.06 -5.28
C HIS A 138 7.72 -16.10 -5.01
N PRO A 139 8.39 -14.93 -4.90
CA PRO A 139 9.85 -14.87 -4.75
C PRO A 139 10.45 -15.48 -3.46
N ASP A 140 9.65 -15.89 -2.51
CA ASP A 140 10.09 -16.51 -1.25
C ASP A 140 9.81 -18.02 -1.19
N ASP A 141 9.05 -18.56 -2.14
CA ASP A 141 8.69 -19.97 -2.17
C ASP A 141 9.90 -20.88 -2.34
N GLU A 142 10.92 -20.46 -3.12
CA GLU A 142 12.16 -21.19 -3.31
C GLU A 142 12.94 -21.35 -2.00
N THR A 143 12.91 -20.33 -1.12
CA THR A 143 13.56 -20.35 0.19
C THR A 143 12.80 -21.21 1.19
N LEU A 144 11.48 -21.08 1.21
CA LEU A 144 10.62 -21.77 2.17
C LEU A 144 10.52 -23.28 1.86
N TRP A 145 10.46 -23.64 0.59
CA TRP A 145 10.18 -25.01 0.15
C TRP A 145 11.36 -25.70 -0.52
N GLY A 146 12.25 -24.96 -1.13
CA GLY A 146 13.35 -25.46 -1.95
C GLY A 146 14.75 -25.14 -1.44
N GLY A 147 14.91 -24.35 -0.39
CA GLY A 147 16.20 -23.83 0.03
C GLY A 147 17.30 -24.89 0.21
N ALA A 148 16.99 -26.01 0.86
CA ALA A 148 17.94 -27.12 1.04
C ALA A 148 18.35 -27.78 -0.30
N HIS A 149 17.47 -27.78 -1.29
CA HIS A 149 17.76 -28.36 -2.60
C HIS A 149 18.50 -27.38 -3.52
N LEU A 150 18.26 -26.07 -3.40
CA LEU A 150 18.94 -25.07 -4.19
C LEU A 150 20.46 -25.05 -3.92
N THR A 151 20.87 -25.30 -2.67
CA THR A 151 22.28 -25.40 -2.28
C THR A 151 23.04 -26.54 -2.95
N GLU A 152 22.33 -27.55 -3.49
CA GLU A 152 22.94 -28.63 -4.27
C GLU A 152 23.39 -28.19 -5.68
N GLY A 153 22.98 -27.00 -6.14
CA GLY A 153 23.26 -26.46 -7.46
C GLY A 153 22.52 -27.17 -8.61
N GLY A 154 22.72 -26.65 -9.81
CA GLY A 154 22.13 -27.23 -11.03
C GLY A 154 20.65 -26.94 -11.23
N TRP A 155 20.06 -25.97 -10.51
CA TRP A 155 18.67 -25.58 -10.63
C TRP A 155 18.47 -24.39 -11.56
N PHE A 156 17.42 -24.46 -12.36
CA PHE A 156 16.83 -23.31 -13.04
C PHE A 156 15.53 -22.93 -12.34
N VAL A 157 15.45 -21.75 -11.77
CA VAL A 157 14.31 -21.30 -10.98
C VAL A 157 13.47 -20.31 -11.78
N VAL A 158 12.18 -20.60 -11.93
CA VAL A 158 11.21 -19.72 -12.58
C VAL A 158 10.25 -19.22 -11.53
N CYS A 159 10.23 -17.90 -11.31
CA CYS A 159 9.25 -17.24 -10.45
C CYS A 159 8.12 -16.64 -11.30
N LEU A 160 6.87 -17.05 -11.04
CA LEU A 160 5.70 -16.65 -11.83
C LEU A 160 5.13 -15.28 -11.47
N THR A 161 5.42 -14.76 -10.29
CA THR A 161 4.72 -13.56 -9.76
C THR A 161 5.59 -12.50 -9.11
N ASN A 162 6.85 -12.38 -9.50
CA ASN A 162 7.72 -11.37 -8.88
C ASN A 162 7.37 -9.93 -9.27
N GLY A 163 6.41 -9.73 -10.13
CA GLY A 163 6.22 -8.70 -11.14
C GLY A 163 6.28 -7.23 -10.74
N TYR A 164 5.86 -6.82 -9.55
CA TYR A 164 5.64 -5.38 -9.31
C TYR A 164 6.26 -4.85 -8.02
N ASN A 165 7.00 -5.66 -7.32
CA ASN A 165 7.64 -5.28 -6.07
C ASN A 165 9.15 -5.39 -6.22
N GLU A 166 9.82 -4.26 -6.44
CA GLU A 166 11.28 -4.20 -6.63
C GLU A 166 12.06 -4.76 -5.42
N VAL A 167 11.51 -4.66 -4.21
CA VAL A 167 12.15 -5.22 -3.01
C VAL A 167 12.15 -6.75 -3.11
N ARG A 168 11.00 -7.37 -3.42
CA ARG A 168 10.88 -8.82 -3.57
C ARG A 168 11.71 -9.35 -4.74
N LYS A 169 11.75 -8.62 -5.83
CA LYS A 169 12.58 -8.95 -6.98
C LYS A 169 14.07 -8.97 -6.60
N ASN A 170 14.52 -7.97 -5.84
CA ASN A 170 15.91 -7.91 -5.38
C ASN A 170 16.23 -9.00 -4.37
N GLU A 171 15.32 -9.28 -3.42
CA GLU A 171 15.45 -10.40 -2.48
C GLU A 171 15.61 -11.73 -3.22
N PHE A 172 14.77 -11.98 -4.22
CA PHE A 172 14.85 -13.17 -5.07
C PHE A 172 16.21 -13.29 -5.77
N TYR A 173 16.70 -12.20 -6.39
CA TYR A 173 17.99 -12.20 -7.06
C TYR A 173 19.18 -12.41 -6.12
N GLU A 174 19.09 -11.95 -4.88
CA GLU A 174 20.14 -12.20 -3.89
C GLU A 174 20.18 -13.70 -3.49
N VAL A 175 19.03 -14.32 -3.30
CA VAL A 175 18.94 -15.75 -2.95
C VAL A 175 19.46 -16.66 -4.06
N ILE A 176 19.19 -16.37 -5.33
CA ILE A 176 19.61 -17.24 -6.44
C ILE A 176 21.06 -17.05 -6.90
N LYS A 177 21.76 -16.04 -6.36
CA LYS A 177 23.20 -15.81 -6.66
C LYS A 177 24.14 -16.59 -5.76
N GLU A 178 23.67 -17.05 -4.60
CA GLU A 178 24.44 -17.90 -3.68
C GLU A 178 24.49 -19.35 -4.15
#